data_5d72f2b24b066949fbba3c43392d70da
#
_entry.id   5d72f2b24b066949fbba3c43392d70da
#
_cell.length_a   1.000
_cell.length_b   1.000
_cell.length_c   1.000
_cell.angle_alpha   90.00
_cell.angle_beta   90.00
_cell.angle_gamma   90.00
#
_symmetry.space_group_name_H-M   'P 1'
#
loop_
_entity.id
_entity.type
_entity.pdbx_description
1 polymer ?
#
loop_
_entity_poly.entity_id
_entity_poly.type
_entity_poly.pdbx_seq_one_letter_code
_entity_poly.pdbx_strand_id
1 'polypeptide(L)'
;MKGLLTSILTVLTFTGLQAQPLPSTPKLVVGLTIDQLRTDYLEAFSTLYGDRGFRRLWKEGRVFRNAEYTFSGTDRASAIAAIYTGTTPSVNGIIGKRWMDV
;
A
#
# COMPACT_ATOMS: atom_id res chain seq x y z
N MET A 1 22.87 -51.34 5.09
CA MET A 1 23.44 -49.99 5.26
C MET A 1 22.88 -48.97 4.27
N LYS A 2 22.60 -49.28 3.03
CA LYS A 2 22.05 -48.33 2.04
C LYS A 2 20.61 -47.83 2.39
N GLY A 3 19.75 -48.69 2.94
CA GLY A 3 18.39 -48.32 3.33
C GLY A 3 18.27 -47.40 4.56
N LEU A 4 19.21 -47.54 5.48
CA LEU A 4 19.25 -46.73 6.70
C LEU A 4 19.65 -45.28 6.42
N LEU A 5 20.56 -45.06 5.49
CA LEU A 5 20.99 -43.73 5.05
C LEU A 5 19.89 -43.01 4.28
N THR A 6 19.11 -43.72 3.47
CA THR A 6 17.98 -43.13 2.73
C THR A 6 16.87 -42.70 3.68
N SER A 7 16.55 -43.50 4.69
CA SER A 7 15.55 -43.14 5.72
C SER A 7 15.93 -41.92 6.55
N ILE A 8 17.21 -41.79 6.92
CA ILE A 8 17.71 -40.65 7.68
C ILE A 8 17.65 -39.35 6.83
N LEU A 9 17.96 -39.44 5.54
CA LEU A 9 17.90 -38.27 4.64
C LEU A 9 16.45 -37.79 4.45
N THR A 10 15.49 -38.70 4.37
CA THR A 10 14.05 -38.35 4.23
C THR A 10 13.48 -37.69 5.48
N VAL A 11 13.92 -38.09 6.66
CA VAL A 11 13.48 -37.47 7.94
C VAL A 11 14.05 -36.07 8.11
N LEU A 12 15.31 -35.83 7.67
CA LEU A 12 15.91 -34.49 7.77
C LEU A 12 15.23 -33.45 6.85
N THR A 13 14.62 -33.84 5.73
CA THR A 13 13.94 -32.91 4.85
C THR A 13 12.57 -32.44 5.33
N PHE A 14 11.94 -33.18 6.26
CA PHE A 14 10.61 -32.83 6.81
C PHE A 14 10.64 -31.81 7.96
N THR A 15 11.78 -31.57 8.58
CA THR A 15 11.88 -30.66 9.76
C THR A 15 11.99 -29.19 9.38
N GLY A 16 12.05 -28.84 8.08
CA GLY A 16 12.26 -27.46 7.60
C GLY A 16 11.01 -26.67 7.21
N LEU A 17 9.82 -27.29 7.12
CA LEU A 17 8.59 -26.58 6.79
C LEU A 17 7.87 -26.05 8.06
N GLN A 18 8.47 -25.10 8.73
CA GLN A 18 7.73 -24.28 9.67
C GLN A 18 6.92 -23.28 8.87
N ALA A 19 5.59 -23.41 8.87
CA ALA A 19 4.69 -22.41 8.35
C ALA A 19 4.96 -21.10 9.10
N GLN A 20 5.42 -20.07 8.38
CA GLN A 20 5.55 -18.76 8.98
C GLN A 20 4.15 -18.33 9.47
N PRO A 21 4.03 -17.84 10.71
CA PRO A 21 2.75 -17.34 11.19
C PRO A 21 2.29 -16.24 10.24
N LEU A 22 1.11 -16.42 9.65
CA LEU A 22 0.48 -15.39 8.82
C LEU A 22 0.38 -14.11 9.66
N PRO A 23 0.79 -12.96 9.12
CA PRO A 23 0.63 -11.70 9.83
C PRO A 23 -0.84 -11.56 10.23
N SER A 24 -1.07 -11.20 11.49
CA SER A 24 -2.44 -11.03 12.01
C SER A 24 -3.20 -10.06 11.12
N THR A 25 -4.37 -10.47 10.64
CA THR A 25 -5.24 -9.59 9.84
C THR A 25 -5.54 -8.31 10.63
N PRO A 26 -5.35 -7.12 10.05
CA PRO A 26 -5.63 -5.88 10.76
C PRO A 26 -7.12 -5.81 11.14
N LYS A 27 -7.40 -5.42 12.37
CA LYS A 27 -8.78 -5.28 12.86
C LYS A 27 -9.45 -4.00 12.38
N LEU A 28 -8.66 -3.02 11.97
CA LEU A 28 -9.13 -1.72 11.49
C LEU A 28 -8.14 -1.21 10.43
N VAL A 29 -8.67 -0.72 9.32
CA VAL A 29 -7.92 0.00 8.29
C VAL A 29 -8.49 1.41 8.20
N VAL A 30 -7.64 2.41 8.34
CA VAL A 30 -8.02 3.82 8.23
C VAL A 30 -7.35 4.43 7.01
N GLY A 31 -8.16 4.89 6.04
CA GLY A 31 -7.70 5.65 4.89
C GLY A 31 -7.74 7.16 5.19
N LEU A 32 -6.62 7.84 5.09
CA LEU A 32 -6.54 9.30 5.21
C LEU A 32 -6.06 9.88 3.88
N THR A 33 -6.92 10.65 3.22
CA THR A 33 -6.60 11.36 1.98
C THR A 33 -6.55 12.86 2.25
N ILE A 34 -5.42 13.48 1.92
CA ILE A 34 -5.23 14.93 2.05
C ILE A 34 -5.14 15.53 0.65
N ASP A 35 -6.19 16.24 0.27
CA ASP A 35 -6.26 16.90 -1.03
C ASP A 35 -5.28 18.06 -1.14
N GLN A 36 -4.68 18.24 -2.32
CA GLN A 36 -3.72 19.31 -2.65
C GLN A 36 -2.43 19.33 -1.78
N LEU A 37 -2.15 18.27 -1.04
CA LEU A 37 -0.88 18.16 -0.33
C LEU A 37 0.23 17.80 -1.33
N ARG A 38 1.08 18.76 -1.63
CA ARG A 38 2.25 18.55 -2.49
C ARG A 38 3.33 17.77 -1.73
N THR A 39 3.98 16.85 -2.43
CA THR A 39 5.03 16.01 -1.84
C THR A 39 6.21 16.83 -1.31
N ASP A 40 6.59 17.89 -2.03
CA ASP A 40 7.68 18.78 -1.64
C ASP A 40 7.38 19.57 -0.34
N TYR A 41 6.12 19.80 0.01
CA TYR A 41 5.75 20.41 1.28
C TYR A 41 6.12 19.50 2.48
N LEU A 42 6.01 18.21 2.31
CA LEU A 42 6.38 17.25 3.35
C LEU A 42 7.88 17.34 3.69
N GLU A 43 8.72 17.60 2.71
CA GLU A 43 10.16 17.79 2.90
C GLU A 43 10.49 19.20 3.39
N ALA A 44 9.93 20.21 2.75
CA ALA A 44 10.19 21.63 3.07
C ALA A 44 9.83 21.99 4.50
N PHE A 45 8.75 21.44 5.04
CA PHE A 45 8.29 21.71 6.40
C PHE A 45 8.71 20.64 7.42
N SER A 46 9.59 19.72 7.04
CA SER A 46 10.00 18.58 7.90
C SER A 46 10.59 19.00 9.25
N THR A 47 11.23 20.17 9.31
CA THR A 47 11.79 20.72 10.57
C THR A 47 10.72 21.19 11.56
N LEU A 48 9.51 21.48 11.06
CA LEU A 48 8.37 21.93 11.87
C LEU A 48 7.53 20.78 12.42
N TYR A 49 7.75 19.56 11.94
CA TYR A 49 6.98 18.41 12.40
C TYR A 49 7.46 17.92 13.76
N GLY A 50 6.51 17.68 14.65
CA GLY A 50 6.76 16.95 15.89
C GLY A 50 7.05 15.46 15.61
N ASP A 51 7.40 14.71 16.64
CA ASP A 51 7.76 13.29 16.53
C ASP A 51 6.57 12.38 16.17
N ARG A 52 5.35 12.89 16.31
CA ARG A 52 4.11 12.24 15.91
C ARG A 52 3.70 12.68 14.49
N GLY A 53 2.67 12.06 13.91
CA GLY A 53 2.16 12.41 12.59
C GLY A 53 3.12 12.00 11.46
N PHE A 54 3.45 12.90 10.55
CA PHE A 54 4.26 12.60 9.36
C PHE A 54 5.62 11.98 9.67
N ARG A 55 6.33 12.47 10.70
CA ARG A 55 7.63 11.94 11.08
C ARG A 55 7.53 10.48 11.55
N ARG A 56 6.49 10.15 12.32
CA ARG A 56 6.22 8.79 12.74
C ARG A 56 5.85 7.89 11.55
N LEU A 57 4.98 8.36 10.65
CA LEU A 57 4.60 7.62 9.45
C LEU A 57 5.80 7.32 8.56
N TRP A 58 6.73 8.26 8.41
CA TRP A 58 7.96 8.03 7.66
C TRP A 58 8.90 7.02 8.32
N LYS A 59 9.01 7.05 9.63
CA LYS A 59 9.90 6.17 10.39
C LYS A 59 9.39 4.74 10.51
N GLU A 60 8.10 4.57 10.73
CA GLU A 60 7.46 3.29 11.05
C GLU A 60 6.69 2.69 9.87
N GLY A 61 6.32 3.50 8.89
CA GLY A 61 5.51 3.12 7.74
C GLY A 61 6.32 2.83 6.48
N ARG A 62 5.60 2.50 5.41
CA ARG A 62 6.17 2.38 4.06
C ARG A 62 5.82 3.61 3.25
N VAL A 63 6.81 4.28 2.69
CA VAL A 63 6.66 5.49 1.89
C VAL A 63 6.90 5.18 0.41
N PHE A 64 5.94 5.52 -0.44
CA PHE A 64 6.06 5.44 -1.89
C PHE A 64 6.31 6.86 -2.42
N ARG A 65 7.51 7.14 -2.89
CA ARG A 65 7.91 8.49 -3.32
C ARG A 65 7.47 8.83 -4.75
N ASN A 66 7.27 7.83 -5.59
CA ASN A 66 6.93 7.98 -7.00
C ASN A 66 5.57 7.34 -7.31
N ALA A 67 4.57 7.66 -6.49
CA ALA A 67 3.20 7.23 -6.77
C ALA A 67 2.55 8.22 -7.74
N GLU A 68 2.11 7.72 -8.88
CA GLU A 68 1.51 8.52 -9.96
C GLU A 68 0.19 7.90 -10.41
N TYR A 69 -0.71 8.75 -10.89
CA TYR A 69 -1.90 8.27 -11.57
C TYR A 69 -1.56 7.84 -12.99
N THR A 70 -2.10 6.72 -13.43
CA THR A 70 -1.90 6.18 -14.78
C THR A 70 -2.82 6.79 -15.84
N PHE A 71 -3.59 7.81 -15.47
CA PHE A 71 -4.55 8.51 -16.35
C PHE A 71 -4.40 10.02 -16.23
N SER A 72 -4.78 10.72 -17.27
CA SER A 72 -4.76 12.19 -17.36
C SER A 72 -6.13 12.78 -16.95
N GLY A 73 -6.16 14.10 -16.70
CA GLY A 73 -7.41 14.79 -16.39
C GLY A 73 -7.93 14.52 -14.98
N THR A 74 -7.02 14.35 -14.01
CA THR A 74 -7.38 14.14 -12.62
C THR A 74 -8.02 15.39 -12.02
N ASP A 75 -9.24 15.22 -11.53
CA ASP A 75 -9.85 16.13 -10.57
C ASP A 75 -9.98 15.46 -9.19
N ARG A 76 -10.48 16.18 -8.20
CA ARG A 76 -10.64 15.62 -6.86
C ARG A 76 -11.51 14.36 -6.84
N ALA A 77 -12.60 14.32 -7.59
CA ALA A 77 -13.52 13.19 -7.57
C ALA A 77 -12.92 11.95 -8.23
N SER A 78 -12.38 12.10 -9.44
CA SER A 78 -11.74 11.00 -10.16
C SER A 78 -10.49 10.46 -9.44
N ALA A 79 -9.68 11.35 -8.87
CA ALA A 79 -8.49 10.97 -8.12
C ALA A 79 -8.83 10.18 -6.85
N ILE A 80 -9.77 10.65 -6.03
CA ILE A 80 -10.20 9.96 -4.82
C ILE A 80 -10.86 8.63 -5.17
N ALA A 81 -11.74 8.60 -6.19
CA ALA A 81 -12.36 7.36 -6.62
C ALA A 81 -11.34 6.33 -7.06
N ALA A 82 -10.30 6.73 -7.81
CA ALA A 82 -9.24 5.82 -8.23
C ALA A 82 -8.46 5.23 -7.05
N ILE A 83 -8.16 6.02 -6.01
CA ILE A 83 -7.48 5.54 -4.80
C ILE A 83 -8.34 4.50 -4.06
N TYR A 84 -9.63 4.78 -3.86
CA TYR A 84 -10.48 3.90 -3.06
C TYR A 84 -11.00 2.66 -3.81
N THR A 85 -11.08 2.72 -5.13
CA THR A 85 -11.51 1.58 -5.95
C THR A 85 -10.35 0.77 -6.52
N GLY A 86 -9.14 1.34 -6.54
CA GLY A 86 -7.98 0.74 -7.20
C GLY A 86 -8.11 0.68 -8.72
N THR A 87 -9.03 1.45 -9.34
CA THR A 87 -9.33 1.41 -10.76
C THR A 87 -9.31 2.81 -11.38
N THR A 88 -9.11 2.87 -12.70
CA THR A 88 -9.15 4.13 -13.45
C THR A 88 -10.58 4.63 -13.66
N PRO A 89 -10.79 5.93 -13.97
CA PRO A 89 -12.10 6.50 -14.29
C PRO A 89 -12.85 5.78 -15.41
N SER A 90 -12.15 5.22 -16.38
CA SER A 90 -12.75 4.41 -17.46
C SER A 90 -13.40 3.12 -16.97
N VAL A 91 -13.00 2.63 -15.81
CA VAL A 91 -13.53 1.40 -15.19
C VAL A 91 -14.55 1.71 -14.10
N ASN A 92 -14.25 2.67 -13.21
CA ASN A 92 -15.16 3.02 -12.10
C ASN A 92 -16.26 4.02 -12.49
N GLY A 93 -16.18 4.63 -13.67
CA GLY A 93 -17.18 5.57 -14.22
C GLY A 93 -17.14 6.98 -13.61
N ILE A 94 -16.26 7.26 -12.64
CA ILE A 94 -16.17 8.56 -11.98
C ILE A 94 -15.09 9.40 -12.65
N ILE A 95 -15.47 10.12 -13.69
CA ILE A 95 -14.56 10.93 -14.52
C ILE A 95 -14.32 12.33 -13.98
N GLY A 96 -15.16 12.82 -13.07
CA GLY A 96 -15.03 14.14 -12.48
C GLY A 96 -16.16 14.49 -11.54
N LYS A 97 -16.19 15.72 -11.03
CA LYS A 97 -17.29 16.22 -10.17
C LYS A 97 -18.59 16.43 -10.93
N ARG A 98 -18.48 16.70 -12.21
CA ARG A 98 -19.62 16.97 -13.10
C ARG A 98 -19.34 16.33 -14.44
N TRP A 99 -20.31 15.60 -14.94
CA TRP A 99 -20.31 15.09 -16.33
C TRP A 99 -21.74 15.16 -16.85
N MET A 100 -21.88 15.32 -18.16
CA MET A 100 -23.17 15.20 -18.81
C MET A 100 -23.38 13.75 -19.20
N ASP A 101 -24.54 13.22 -18.86
CA ASP A 101 -25.04 11.96 -19.38
C ASP A 101 -25.67 12.27 -20.78
N VAL A 102 -25.17 11.63 -21.82
CA VAL A 102 -25.59 11.84 -23.22
C VAL A 102 -26.38 10.65 -23.69
#